data_696e015cc75eae9e4c25e0b9cda6ae63
#
_entry.id   696e015cc75eae9e4c25e0b9cda6ae63
#
_cell.length_a   1.000
_cell.length_b   1.000
_cell.length_c   1.000
_cell.angle_alpha   90.00
_cell.angle_beta   90.00
_cell.angle_gamma   90.00
#
_symmetry.space_group_name_H-M   'P 1'
#
loop_
_entity.id
_entity.type
_entity.pdbx_description
1 polymer ?
#
loop_
_entity_poly.entity_id
_entity_poly.type
_entity_poly.pdbx_seq_one_letter_code
_entity_poly.pdbx_strand_id
1 'polypeptide(L)'
;MPLEPYFEIDPDPETAKRIRKERDKARALKRTPWWKQQLHKGRCHYCGNLFQPDQLSMDHVVPLARGGKSTKGNTVPSCHECNHKKRLETPAEAVLRKLGK
;
A
#
# COMPACT_ATOMS: atom_id res chain seq x y z
N MET A 1 11.09 5.34 -24.23
CA MET A 1 10.73 5.13 -23.70
C MET A 1 10.34 4.47 -23.19
N PRO A 2 10.40 4.18 -23.11
CA PRO A 2 9.85 3.53 -22.58
C PRO A 2 9.45 3.23 -21.62
N LEU A 3 9.33 3.29 -21.42
CA LEU A 3 8.63 3.43 -20.22
C LEU A 3 7.73 2.26 -19.98
N GLU A 4 7.51 1.95 -18.73
CA GLU A 4 6.53 0.94 -18.39
C GLU A 4 5.16 1.49 -18.66
N PRO A 5 4.35 0.78 -19.43
CA PRO A 5 3.03 1.29 -19.79
C PRO A 5 2.17 1.68 -18.60
N TYR A 6 2.26 0.95 -17.50
CA TYR A 6 1.41 1.26 -16.36
C TYR A 6 1.87 2.50 -15.59
N PHE A 7 3.05 2.99 -15.86
CA PHE A 7 3.49 4.26 -15.29
C PHE A 7 3.04 5.42 -16.14
N GLU A 8 2.96 5.18 -17.41
CA GLU A 8 2.68 6.25 -18.34
C GLU A 8 1.23 6.54 -18.48
N ILE A 9 0.42 5.59 -18.05
CA ILE A 9 -1.00 5.76 -18.16
C ILE A 9 -1.43 6.70 -17.08
N ASP A 10 -1.67 7.94 -17.44
CA ASP A 10 -2.29 8.87 -16.52
C ASP A 10 -3.70 8.42 -16.29
N PRO A 11 -4.14 8.34 -15.06
CA PRO A 11 -5.51 7.99 -14.81
C PRO A 11 -6.41 9.06 -15.41
N ASP A 12 -7.59 8.65 -15.86
CA ASP A 12 -8.55 9.63 -16.33
C ASP A 12 -8.93 10.54 -15.17
N PRO A 13 -9.58 11.68 -15.45
CA PRO A 13 -9.89 12.65 -14.41
C PRO A 13 -10.69 12.07 -13.24
N GLU A 14 -11.59 11.15 -13.52
CA GLU A 14 -12.39 10.54 -12.46
C GLU A 14 -11.58 9.63 -11.58
N THR A 15 -10.70 8.82 -12.17
CA THR A 15 -9.82 7.94 -11.42
C THR A 15 -8.84 8.75 -10.59
N ALA A 16 -8.26 9.80 -11.16
CA ALA A 16 -7.35 10.66 -10.43
C ALA A 16 -8.02 11.32 -9.23
N LYS A 17 -9.27 11.77 -9.42
CA LYS A 17 -10.03 12.37 -8.35
C LYS A 17 -10.32 11.37 -7.24
N ARG A 18 -10.68 10.14 -7.61
CA ARG A 18 -10.93 9.08 -6.66
C ARG A 18 -9.67 8.78 -5.83
N ILE A 19 -8.54 8.68 -6.50
CA ILE A 19 -7.28 8.39 -5.82
C ILE A 19 -6.94 9.50 -4.83
N ARG A 20 -7.14 10.76 -5.20
CA ARG A 20 -6.90 11.87 -4.28
C ARG A 20 -7.78 11.78 -3.04
N LYS A 21 -9.06 11.46 -3.23
CA LYS A 21 -9.98 11.30 -2.10
C LYS A 21 -9.53 10.18 -1.20
N GLU A 22 -9.09 9.07 -1.77
CA GLU A 22 -8.62 7.94 -0.97
C GLU A 22 -7.34 8.29 -0.21
N ARG A 23 -6.45 9.08 -0.81
CA ARG A 23 -5.26 9.54 -0.10
C ARG A 23 -5.61 10.44 1.07
N ASP A 24 -6.62 11.28 0.91
CA ASP A 24 -7.09 12.13 2.01
C ASP A 24 -7.67 11.27 3.13
N LYS A 25 -8.42 10.25 2.78
CA LYS A 25 -8.95 9.31 3.77
C LYS A 25 -7.83 8.57 4.49
N ALA A 26 -6.78 8.21 3.76
CA ALA A 26 -5.63 7.54 4.37
C ALA A 26 -4.95 8.43 5.39
N ARG A 27 -4.79 9.71 5.08
CA ARG A 27 -4.21 10.65 6.03
C ARG A 27 -5.05 10.78 7.29
N ALA A 28 -6.37 10.81 7.12
CA ALA A 28 -7.26 10.86 8.27
C ALA A 28 -7.18 9.57 9.07
N LEU A 29 -7.12 8.44 8.40
CA LEU A 29 -7.04 7.14 9.07
C LEU A 29 -5.76 7.00 9.88
N LYS A 30 -4.66 7.59 9.41
CA LYS A 30 -3.39 7.56 10.14
C LYS A 30 -3.46 8.27 11.49
N ARG A 31 -4.39 9.19 11.65
CA ARG A 31 -4.54 9.92 12.90
C ARG A 31 -5.44 9.21 13.90
N THR A 32 -6.07 8.12 13.49
CA THR A 32 -7.01 7.42 14.38
C THR A 32 -6.27 6.59 15.42
N PRO A 33 -6.88 6.37 16.59
CA PRO A 33 -6.31 5.46 17.59
C PRO A 33 -6.14 4.05 17.03
N TRP A 34 -7.04 3.62 16.14
CA TRP A 34 -6.93 2.30 15.53
C TRP A 34 -5.59 2.12 14.81
N TRP A 35 -5.21 3.11 13.99
CA TRP A 35 -3.95 3.00 13.25
C TRP A 35 -2.75 3.03 14.18
N LYS A 36 -2.80 3.87 15.20
CA LYS A 36 -1.73 3.93 16.18
C LYS A 36 -1.56 2.60 16.90
N GLN A 37 -2.66 1.91 17.19
CA GLN A 37 -2.60 0.58 17.78
C GLN A 37 -1.93 -0.42 16.84
N GLN A 38 -2.23 -0.33 15.54
CA GLN A 38 -1.60 -1.21 14.57
C GLN A 38 -0.09 -0.99 14.54
N LEU A 39 0.35 0.26 14.60
CA LEU A 39 1.77 0.57 14.64
C LEU A 39 2.44 0.06 15.92
N HIS A 40 1.76 0.16 17.04
CA HIS A 40 2.31 -0.28 18.32
C HIS A 40 2.43 -1.79 18.42
N LYS A 41 1.62 -2.54 17.69
CA LYS A 41 1.81 -3.98 17.60
C LYS A 41 3.15 -4.32 16.97
N GLY A 42 3.67 -3.42 16.15
CA GLY A 42 5.03 -3.52 15.65
C GLY A 42 5.28 -4.59 14.62
N ARG A 43 4.25 -5.22 14.09
CA ARG A 43 4.44 -6.34 13.19
C ARG A 43 4.15 -5.94 11.74
N CYS A 44 5.10 -6.18 10.86
CA CYS A 44 4.89 -5.99 9.43
C CYS A 44 3.89 -7.02 8.94
N HIS A 45 2.90 -6.57 8.18
CA HIS A 45 1.87 -7.46 7.64
C HIS A 45 2.44 -8.51 6.69
N TYR A 46 3.48 -8.17 5.95
CA TYR A 46 4.00 -9.03 4.90
C TYR A 46 5.07 -10.01 5.38
N CYS A 47 6.06 -9.55 6.10
CA CYS A 47 7.14 -10.44 6.56
C CYS A 47 6.95 -10.94 7.98
N GLY A 48 6.07 -10.34 8.74
CA GLY A 48 5.77 -10.79 10.10
C GLY A 48 6.82 -10.42 11.14
N ASN A 49 7.89 -9.73 10.74
CA ASN A 49 8.92 -9.33 11.68
C ASN A 49 8.47 -8.14 12.52
N LEU A 50 9.11 -7.97 13.66
CA LEU A 50 8.78 -6.89 14.58
C LEU A 50 9.67 -5.67 14.31
N PHE A 51 9.06 -4.50 14.41
CA PHE A 51 9.72 -3.23 14.16
C PHE A 51 9.24 -2.19 15.16
N GLN A 52 9.99 -1.09 15.29
CA GLN A 52 9.50 0.06 16.03
C GLN A 52 8.39 0.75 15.22
N PRO A 53 7.46 1.41 15.89
CA PRO A 53 6.34 2.06 15.18
C PRO A 53 6.79 3.01 14.09
N ASP A 54 7.90 3.73 14.29
CA ASP A 54 8.39 4.69 13.29
C ASP A 54 9.05 4.02 12.09
N GLN A 55 9.25 2.71 12.15
CA GLN A 55 9.81 1.94 11.03
C GLN A 55 8.71 1.33 10.16
N LEU A 56 7.47 1.52 10.53
CA LEU A 56 6.32 0.99 9.82
C LEU A 56 5.55 2.11 9.15
N SER A 57 5.03 1.83 7.97
CA SER A 57 4.18 2.78 7.25
C SER A 57 2.89 2.11 6.83
N MET A 58 1.91 2.92 6.46
CA MET A 58 0.63 2.40 6.00
C MET A 58 0.75 1.95 4.55
N ASP A 59 0.33 0.74 4.30
CA ASP A 59 0.28 0.20 2.95
C ASP A 59 -1.15 -0.22 2.62
N HIS A 60 -1.53 -0.06 1.37
CA HIS A 60 -2.82 -0.52 0.87
C HIS A 60 -2.63 -1.88 0.25
N VAL A 61 -3.30 -2.90 0.79
CA VAL A 61 -3.19 -4.25 0.27
C VAL A 61 -3.60 -4.27 -1.20
N VAL A 62 -4.74 -3.68 -1.50
CA VAL A 62 -5.13 -3.42 -2.88
C VAL A 62 -4.72 -1.98 -3.19
N PRO A 63 -3.82 -1.75 -4.14
CA PRO A 63 -3.35 -0.41 -4.44
C PRO A 63 -4.49 0.53 -4.86
N LEU A 64 -4.33 1.80 -4.54
CA LEU A 64 -5.33 2.80 -4.92
C LEU A 64 -5.55 2.85 -6.42
N ALA A 65 -4.49 2.70 -7.19
CA ALA A 65 -4.59 2.72 -8.64
C ALA A 65 -5.41 1.56 -9.19
N ARG A 66 -5.57 0.50 -8.40
CA ARG A 66 -6.35 -0.68 -8.80
C ARG A 66 -7.69 -0.75 -8.12
N GLY A 67 -8.18 0.36 -7.62
CA GLY A 67 -9.48 0.40 -6.99
C GLY A 67 -9.49 0.21 -5.50
N GLY A 68 -8.30 0.15 -4.87
CA GLY A 68 -8.20 0.01 -3.44
C GLY A 68 -8.77 1.23 -2.71
N LYS A 69 -9.21 1.00 -1.49
CA LYS A 69 -9.79 2.06 -0.66
C LYS A 69 -9.01 2.17 0.64
N SER A 70 -9.08 3.36 1.24
CA SER A 70 -8.42 3.61 2.51
C SER A 70 -9.35 3.27 3.66
N THR A 71 -9.48 1.99 3.89
CA THR A 71 -10.34 1.44 4.95
C THR A 71 -9.50 0.59 5.88
N LYS A 72 -10.05 0.30 7.05
CA LYS A 72 -9.36 -0.58 8.00
C LYS A 72 -9.07 -1.95 7.41
N GLY A 73 -9.94 -2.44 6.54
CA GLY A 73 -9.76 -3.74 5.93
C GLY A 73 -8.73 -3.79 4.82
N ASN A 74 -8.29 -2.64 4.32
CA ASN A 74 -7.35 -2.58 3.21
C ASN A 74 -6.05 -1.87 3.54
N THR A 75 -5.84 -1.49 4.79
CA THR A 75 -4.61 -0.80 5.21
C THR A 75 -3.91 -1.61 6.27
N VAL A 76 -2.60 -1.75 6.12
CA VAL A 76 -1.79 -2.58 7.02
C VAL A 76 -0.45 -1.91 7.27
N PRO A 77 0.19 -2.20 8.42
CA PRO A 77 1.55 -1.75 8.64
C PRO A 77 2.51 -2.55 7.79
N SER A 78 3.47 -1.88 7.20
CA SER A 78 4.47 -2.51 6.35
C SER A 78 5.84 -1.92 6.66
N CYS A 79 6.84 -2.77 6.76
CA CYS A 79 8.20 -2.29 6.96
C CYS A 79 8.75 -1.71 5.66
N HIS A 80 9.81 -0.92 5.79
CA HIS A 80 10.38 -0.24 4.64
C HIS A 80 10.79 -1.21 3.54
N GLU A 81 11.42 -2.30 3.92
CA GLU A 81 11.90 -3.28 2.94
C GLU A 81 10.77 -3.93 2.15
N CYS A 82 9.73 -4.38 2.84
CA CYS A 82 8.59 -5.00 2.16
C CYS A 82 7.86 -4.00 1.28
N ASN A 83 7.71 -2.78 1.76
CA ASN A 83 7.05 -1.73 1.01
C ASN A 83 7.84 -1.40 -0.26
N HIS A 84 9.16 -1.34 -0.14
CA HIS A 84 10.03 -1.09 -1.28
C HIS A 84 9.95 -2.21 -2.31
N LYS A 85 10.01 -3.45 -1.87
CA LYS A 85 9.89 -4.60 -2.77
C LYS A 85 8.56 -4.59 -3.50
N LYS A 86 7.50 -4.28 -2.79
CA LYS A 86 6.17 -4.26 -3.37
C LYS A 86 6.08 -3.23 -4.48
N ARG A 87 6.70 -2.07 -4.29
CA ARG A 87 6.67 -1.02 -5.30
C ARG A 87 7.47 -1.35 -6.54
N LEU A 88 8.48 -2.20 -6.41
CA LEU A 88 9.32 -2.58 -7.53
C LEU A 88 8.75 -3.74 -8.34
N GLU A 89 7.77 -4.46 -7.81
CA GLU A 89 7.18 -5.57 -8.53
C GLU A 89 6.23 -5.10 -9.60
N THR A 90 6.34 -5.71 -10.77
CA THR A 90 5.32 -5.54 -11.80
C THR A 90 4.12 -6.42 -11.44
N PRO A 91 2.95 -6.14 -12.02
CA PRO A 91 1.80 -7.03 -11.79
C PRO A 91 2.08 -8.48 -12.17
N ALA A 92 2.82 -8.70 -13.26
CA ALA A 92 3.15 -10.05 -13.68
C ALA A 92 4.04 -10.76 -12.66
N GLU A 93 5.03 -10.04 -12.11
CA GLU A 93 5.90 -10.62 -11.11
C GLU A 93 5.14 -10.97 -9.84
N ALA A 94 4.20 -10.12 -9.44
CA ALA A 94 3.40 -10.39 -8.27
C ALA A 94 2.58 -11.67 -8.44
N VAL A 95 2.00 -11.86 -9.62
CA VAL A 95 1.24 -13.06 -9.93
C VAL A 95 2.14 -14.29 -9.92
N LEU A 96 3.30 -14.19 -10.55
CA LEU A 96 4.23 -15.31 -10.60
C LEU A 96 4.72 -15.69 -9.21
N ARG A 97 4.97 -14.70 -8.37
CA ARG A 97 5.40 -14.98 -7.00
C ARG A 97 4.35 -15.77 -6.24
N LYS A 98 3.08 -15.42 -6.41
CA LYS A 98 1.99 -16.15 -5.77
C LYS A 98 1.88 -17.55 -6.29
N LEU A 99 2.02 -17.73 -7.60
CA LEU A 99 1.91 -19.03 -8.20
C LEU A 99 3.12 -19.92 -7.91
N GLY A 100 4.26 -19.31 -7.68
CA GLY A 100 5.48 -20.05 -7.39
C GLY A 100 5.50 -20.66 -6.01
N LYS A 101 4.50 -20.38 -5.21
CA LYS A 101 4.36 -21.00 -3.91
C LYS A 101 3.63 -22.30 -4.02
#